data_af773b7e87974ac90ec7f3ca4e0140b5
#
_entry.id   af773b7e87974ac90ec7f3ca4e0140b5
#
_cell.length_a   1.000
_cell.length_b   1.000
_cell.length_c   1.000
_cell.angle_alpha   90.00
_cell.angle_beta   90.00
_cell.angle_gamma   90.00
#
_symmetry.space_group_name_H-M   'P 1'
#
loop_
_entity.id
_entity.type
_entity.pdbx_description
1 polymer ?
#
loop_
_entity_poly.entity_id
_entity_poly.type
_entity_poly.pdbx_seq_one_letter_code
_entity_poly.pdbx_strand_id
1 'polypeptide(L)'
;MNSNYNMFHVEVLPPRQDAEDLEVRLDRFAARYKRVLEAGYCACITDNAMGNMSFQGPEIIEEYNLPVNPDNVMIHLNTFHSKKDLDNILKSCISQGIKYLLVVSGDGNIRFPKLKPSDIGVEGVSSVTAVELLQYINREYPGSFISGVAFNPYEPEEEEVEKMARKIDAGAEFVITQPIIDKNPVVDRLISSINIPVMVEAWMSKKLHLLSDCVGYEIPEETEYDPITTLSNLQSEYPSGGVYLAMMNYKRQFNLLSDISINAGGTK
;
A
#
# COMPACT_ATOMS: atom_id res chain seq x y z
N MET A 1 15.50 12.61 8.52
CA MET A 1 14.31 11.96 7.94
C MET A 1 14.61 11.68 6.48
N ASN A 2 14.45 10.45 6.03
CA ASN A 2 14.73 10.10 4.64
C ASN A 2 13.75 10.84 3.72
N SER A 3 14.27 11.55 2.73
CA SER A 3 13.50 12.30 1.72
C SER A 3 12.60 11.42 0.83
N ASN A 4 12.72 10.10 0.95
CA ASN A 4 12.08 9.11 0.07
C ASN A 4 10.56 8.98 0.25
N TYR A 5 9.98 9.49 1.35
CA TYR A 5 8.53 9.44 1.56
C TYR A 5 7.80 10.71 1.14
N ASN A 6 8.52 11.80 0.85
CA ASN A 6 7.91 13.09 0.51
C ASN A 6 7.52 13.17 -0.98
N MET A 7 6.72 12.19 -1.42
CA MET A 7 6.17 12.11 -2.77
C MET A 7 4.77 11.51 -2.72
N PHE A 8 4.05 11.55 -3.83
CA PHE A 8 2.81 10.78 -3.96
C PHE A 8 3.12 9.31 -4.18
N HIS A 9 2.45 8.46 -3.42
CA HIS A 9 2.45 7.02 -3.55
C HIS A 9 1.15 6.62 -4.24
N VAL A 10 1.23 6.21 -5.50
CA VAL A 10 0.05 6.01 -6.35
C VAL A 10 -0.25 4.53 -6.47
N GLU A 11 -1.45 4.14 -6.08
CA GLU A 11 -1.93 2.78 -6.24
C GLU A 11 -2.09 2.40 -7.71
N VAL A 12 -1.48 1.29 -8.10
CA VAL A 12 -1.56 0.72 -9.45
C VAL A 12 -2.02 -0.74 -9.35
N LEU A 13 -3.26 -1.00 -9.77
CA LEU A 13 -3.84 -2.33 -9.71
C LEU A 13 -3.41 -3.18 -10.92
N PRO A 14 -2.77 -4.34 -10.68
CA PRO A 14 -2.51 -5.31 -11.73
C PRO A 14 -3.82 -5.84 -12.35
N PRO A 15 -3.81 -6.25 -13.62
CA PRO A 15 -4.98 -6.88 -14.22
C PRO A 15 -5.27 -8.23 -13.56
N ARG A 16 -6.55 -8.57 -13.52
CA ARG A 16 -7.02 -9.88 -13.10
C ARG A 16 -6.60 -10.93 -14.13
N GLN A 17 -6.22 -12.12 -13.66
CA GLN A 17 -5.80 -13.22 -14.52
C GLN A 17 -6.94 -13.77 -15.41
N ASP A 18 -8.19 -13.61 -14.96
CA ASP A 18 -9.40 -14.06 -15.69
C ASP A 18 -10.00 -12.98 -16.63
N ALA A 19 -9.27 -11.91 -16.92
CA ALA A 19 -9.78 -10.83 -17.75
C ALA A 19 -9.82 -11.27 -19.24
N GLU A 20 -10.95 -11.02 -19.92
CA GLU A 20 -11.15 -11.39 -21.35
C GLU A 20 -10.21 -10.62 -22.29
N ASP A 21 -9.91 -9.35 -21.97
CA ASP A 21 -9.06 -8.44 -22.74
C ASP A 21 -7.67 -8.26 -22.09
N LEU A 22 -7.04 -9.36 -21.70
CA LEU A 22 -5.85 -9.39 -20.84
C LEU A 22 -4.70 -8.56 -21.40
N GLU A 23 -4.32 -8.72 -22.67
CA GLU A 23 -3.22 -7.96 -23.30
C GLU A 23 -3.46 -6.45 -23.21
N VAL A 24 -4.67 -6.00 -23.53
CA VAL A 24 -5.05 -4.57 -23.44
C VAL A 24 -4.95 -4.05 -22.01
N ARG A 25 -5.27 -4.90 -21.03
CA ARG A 25 -5.17 -4.50 -19.61
C ARG A 25 -3.74 -4.47 -19.12
N LEU A 26 -2.91 -5.39 -19.57
CA LEU A 26 -1.49 -5.40 -19.27
C LEU A 26 -0.78 -4.19 -19.88
N ASP A 27 -1.06 -3.85 -21.14
CA ASP A 27 -0.55 -2.63 -21.78
C ASP A 27 -0.99 -1.37 -21.03
N ARG A 28 -2.25 -1.34 -20.60
CA ARG A 28 -2.79 -0.23 -19.81
C ARG A 28 -2.12 -0.13 -18.43
N PHE A 29 -1.86 -1.26 -17.79
CA PHE A 29 -1.10 -1.29 -16.54
C PHE A 29 0.30 -0.74 -16.76
N ALA A 30 1.02 -1.24 -17.77
CA ALA A 30 2.38 -0.80 -18.10
C ALA A 30 2.44 0.71 -18.38
N ALA A 31 1.46 1.23 -19.13
CA ALA A 31 1.36 2.66 -19.40
C ALA A 31 1.10 3.50 -18.14
N ARG A 32 0.25 3.03 -17.23
CA ARG A 32 -0.02 3.71 -15.95
C ARG A 32 1.21 3.70 -15.05
N TYR A 33 1.85 2.55 -14.91
CA TYR A 33 3.07 2.38 -14.15
C TYR A 33 4.17 3.35 -14.61
N LYS A 34 4.49 3.34 -15.91
CA LYS A 34 5.50 4.25 -16.49
C LYS A 34 5.16 5.72 -16.20
N ARG A 35 3.91 6.10 -16.38
CA ARG A 35 3.45 7.45 -16.13
C ARG A 35 3.60 7.91 -14.68
N VAL A 36 3.40 7.00 -13.71
CA VAL A 36 3.63 7.28 -12.29
C VAL A 36 5.12 7.58 -12.05
N LEU A 37 6.01 6.75 -12.60
CA LEU A 37 7.46 6.96 -12.45
C LEU A 37 7.94 8.23 -13.17
N GLU A 38 7.44 8.52 -14.37
CA GLU A 38 7.75 9.74 -15.14
C GLU A 38 7.34 11.03 -14.41
N ALA A 39 6.29 10.97 -13.60
CA ALA A 39 5.86 12.07 -12.74
C ALA A 39 6.72 12.21 -11.46
N GLY A 40 7.69 11.32 -11.22
CA GLY A 40 8.51 11.32 -10.02
C GLY A 40 7.78 10.78 -8.78
N TYR A 41 6.68 10.02 -8.98
CA TYR A 41 5.90 9.43 -7.90
C TYR A 41 6.29 7.96 -7.67
N CYS A 42 5.84 7.38 -6.56
CA CYS A 42 6.02 5.98 -6.25
C CYS A 42 4.85 5.16 -6.81
N ALA A 43 5.15 4.14 -7.61
CA ALA A 43 4.15 3.17 -8.07
C ALA A 43 3.97 2.08 -7.02
N CYS A 44 2.80 2.02 -6.39
CA CYS A 44 2.43 1.05 -5.38
C CYS A 44 1.56 -0.03 -6.01
N ILE A 45 2.13 -1.21 -6.25
CA ILE A 45 1.47 -2.28 -6.98
C ILE A 45 0.77 -3.21 -5.98
N THR A 46 -0.55 -3.32 -6.11
CA THR A 46 -1.36 -4.14 -5.18
C THR A 46 -1.20 -5.63 -5.41
N ASP A 47 -1.43 -6.41 -4.35
CA ASP A 47 -1.41 -7.87 -4.36
C ASP A 47 -2.80 -8.44 -4.13
N ASN A 48 -3.41 -9.01 -5.17
CA ASN A 48 -4.72 -9.66 -5.13
C ASN A 48 -5.81 -8.82 -4.42
N ALA A 49 -5.80 -7.52 -4.66
CA ALA A 49 -6.72 -6.59 -4.00
C ALA A 49 -8.19 -7.02 -4.13
N MET A 50 -8.95 -6.85 -3.04
CA MET A 50 -10.37 -7.24 -2.93
C MET A 50 -10.62 -8.74 -3.23
N GLY A 51 -9.64 -9.61 -2.96
CA GLY A 51 -9.74 -11.04 -3.21
C GLY A 51 -9.81 -11.43 -4.69
N ASN A 52 -9.38 -10.58 -5.60
CA ASN A 52 -9.29 -10.89 -7.03
C ASN A 52 -7.93 -11.46 -7.38
N MET A 53 -7.90 -12.61 -8.06
CA MET A 53 -6.65 -13.19 -8.54
C MET A 53 -6.06 -12.32 -9.66
N SER A 54 -4.96 -11.65 -9.36
CA SER A 54 -4.26 -10.72 -10.24
C SER A 54 -2.85 -11.23 -10.54
N PHE A 55 -2.24 -10.67 -11.58
CA PHE A 55 -0.82 -10.88 -11.82
C PHE A 55 0.01 -10.22 -10.73
N GLN A 56 1.18 -10.79 -10.43
CA GLN A 56 2.09 -10.20 -9.46
C GLN A 56 2.88 -9.05 -10.06
N GLY A 57 3.07 -7.97 -9.27
CA GLY A 57 3.78 -6.78 -9.74
C GLY A 57 5.15 -7.07 -10.32
N PRO A 58 6.05 -7.79 -9.64
CA PRO A 58 7.37 -8.15 -10.17
C PRO A 58 7.33 -8.98 -11.44
N GLU A 59 6.32 -9.87 -11.59
CA GLU A 59 6.11 -10.66 -12.80
C GLU A 59 5.83 -9.76 -14.02
N ILE A 60 4.91 -8.80 -13.89
CA ILE A 60 4.58 -7.88 -14.99
C ILE A 60 5.77 -6.95 -15.30
N ILE A 61 6.48 -6.48 -14.28
CA ILE A 61 7.66 -5.63 -14.46
C ILE A 61 8.71 -6.37 -15.29
N GLU A 62 8.98 -7.63 -15.00
CA GLU A 62 9.93 -8.47 -15.74
C GLU A 62 9.44 -8.75 -17.17
N GLU A 63 8.21 -9.24 -17.34
CA GLU A 63 7.65 -9.64 -18.64
C GLU A 63 7.57 -8.45 -19.62
N TYR A 64 7.18 -7.27 -19.13
CA TYR A 64 7.07 -6.05 -19.94
C TYR A 64 8.35 -5.20 -19.96
N ASN A 65 9.43 -5.69 -19.36
CA ASN A 65 10.69 -4.96 -19.22
C ASN A 65 10.46 -3.50 -18.77
N LEU A 66 9.68 -3.35 -17.69
CA LEU A 66 9.35 -2.04 -17.17
C LEU A 66 10.53 -1.46 -16.38
N PRO A 67 10.74 -0.13 -16.40
CA PRO A 67 11.82 0.49 -15.63
C PRO A 67 11.57 0.33 -14.14
N VAL A 68 12.62 0.03 -13.37
CA VAL A 68 12.59 0.03 -11.91
C VAL A 68 13.49 1.13 -11.38
N ASN A 69 12.90 2.03 -10.60
CA ASN A 69 13.66 2.93 -9.73
C ASN A 69 13.45 2.41 -8.28
N PRO A 70 14.52 1.97 -7.60
CA PRO A 70 14.41 1.35 -6.26
C PRO A 70 13.67 2.18 -5.22
N ASP A 71 13.66 3.51 -5.38
CA ASP A 71 13.02 4.44 -4.44
C ASP A 71 11.58 4.79 -4.83
N ASN A 72 11.12 4.39 -6.03
CA ASN A 72 9.82 4.78 -6.58
C ASN A 72 8.92 3.58 -6.93
N VAL A 73 9.22 2.39 -6.43
CA VAL A 73 8.40 1.18 -6.61
C VAL A 73 8.18 0.51 -5.28
N MET A 74 6.92 0.27 -4.95
CA MET A 74 6.49 -0.47 -3.77
C MET A 74 5.60 -1.63 -4.20
N ILE A 75 5.86 -2.82 -3.66
CA ILE A 75 5.02 -4.00 -3.87
C ILE A 75 4.21 -4.25 -2.62
N HIS A 76 2.89 -4.40 -2.75
CA HIS A 76 2.07 -4.95 -1.69
C HIS A 76 2.28 -6.46 -1.65
N LEU A 77 2.27 -7.02 -0.47
CA LEU A 77 2.44 -8.46 -0.25
C LEU A 77 1.54 -8.92 0.88
N ASN A 78 0.71 -9.90 0.61
CA ASN A 78 -0.26 -10.42 1.57
C ASN A 78 0.00 -11.88 1.94
N THR A 79 -0.82 -12.43 2.84
CA THR A 79 -0.67 -13.79 3.35
C THR A 79 -1.32 -14.87 2.48
N PHE A 80 -1.95 -14.49 1.37
CA PHE A 80 -2.68 -15.42 0.49
C PHE A 80 -1.81 -15.90 -0.68
N HIS A 81 -0.69 -16.52 -0.32
CA HIS A 81 0.25 -17.18 -1.23
C HIS A 81 0.62 -18.55 -0.69
N SER A 82 1.06 -19.46 -1.56
CA SER A 82 1.88 -20.58 -1.08
C SER A 82 3.25 -20.05 -0.66
N LYS A 83 3.94 -20.77 0.25
CA LYS A 83 5.31 -20.40 0.61
C LYS A 83 6.23 -20.27 -0.62
N LYS A 84 6.07 -21.20 -1.57
CA LYS A 84 6.87 -21.19 -2.80
C LYS A 84 6.63 -19.91 -3.63
N ASP A 85 5.37 -19.50 -3.80
CA ASP A 85 5.03 -18.32 -4.58
C ASP A 85 5.49 -17.05 -3.88
N LEU A 86 5.30 -16.97 -2.56
CA LEU A 86 5.84 -15.89 -1.73
C LEU A 86 7.36 -15.72 -1.91
N ASP A 87 8.12 -16.83 -1.79
CA ASP A 87 9.58 -16.79 -1.97
C ASP A 87 9.98 -16.38 -3.39
N ASN A 88 9.22 -16.81 -4.40
CA ASN A 88 9.47 -16.41 -5.79
C ASN A 88 9.24 -14.91 -5.98
N ILE A 89 8.17 -14.35 -5.42
CA ILE A 89 7.86 -12.91 -5.46
C ILE A 89 9.00 -12.11 -4.80
N LEU A 90 9.42 -12.51 -3.59
CA LEU A 90 10.48 -11.83 -2.85
C LEU A 90 11.82 -11.89 -3.60
N LYS A 91 12.18 -13.04 -4.16
CA LYS A 91 13.40 -13.18 -4.96
C LYS A 91 13.35 -12.35 -6.24
N SER A 92 12.19 -12.29 -6.91
CA SER A 92 11.99 -11.44 -8.08
C SER A 92 12.10 -9.96 -7.72
N CYS A 93 11.55 -9.51 -6.59
CA CYS A 93 11.77 -8.15 -6.10
C CYS A 93 13.26 -7.84 -5.92
N ILE A 94 14.01 -8.73 -5.28
CA ILE A 94 15.46 -8.55 -5.04
C ILE A 94 16.21 -8.48 -6.37
N SER A 95 15.95 -9.40 -7.32
CA SER A 95 16.64 -9.43 -8.62
C SER A 95 16.39 -8.17 -9.46
N GLN A 96 15.24 -7.52 -9.27
CA GLN A 96 14.88 -6.28 -9.96
C GLN A 96 15.28 -5.02 -9.18
N GLY A 97 15.83 -5.14 -7.97
CA GLY A 97 16.23 -4.02 -7.11
C GLY A 97 15.06 -3.31 -6.42
N ILE A 98 13.89 -3.93 -6.34
CA ILE A 98 12.72 -3.40 -5.64
C ILE A 98 12.93 -3.59 -4.15
N LYS A 99 12.86 -2.49 -3.38
CA LYS A 99 13.17 -2.48 -1.94
C LYS A 99 11.95 -2.31 -1.05
N TYR A 100 10.91 -1.59 -1.51
CA TYR A 100 9.77 -1.26 -0.65
C TYR A 100 8.68 -2.31 -0.76
N LEU A 101 8.24 -2.80 0.41
CA LEU A 101 7.09 -3.69 0.55
C LEU A 101 6.05 -3.06 1.47
N LEU A 102 4.77 -3.17 1.10
CA LEU A 102 3.66 -2.98 2.04
C LEU A 102 3.11 -4.35 2.41
N VAL A 103 3.38 -4.78 3.64
CA VAL A 103 3.00 -6.10 4.15
C VAL A 103 1.63 -6.01 4.83
N VAL A 104 0.66 -6.74 4.29
CA VAL A 104 -0.73 -6.73 4.75
C VAL A 104 -1.24 -8.15 5.01
N SER A 105 -2.30 -8.29 5.79
CA SER A 105 -2.97 -9.60 5.96
C SER A 105 -3.68 -10.04 4.69
N GLY A 106 -4.19 -9.09 3.93
CA GLY A 106 -4.86 -9.28 2.65
C GLY A 106 -6.32 -9.70 2.75
N ASP A 107 -7.02 -9.54 1.64
CA ASP A 107 -8.42 -9.94 1.48
C ASP A 107 -8.48 -11.39 0.99
N GLY A 108 -9.10 -12.24 1.80
CA GLY A 108 -9.16 -13.67 1.50
C GLY A 108 -10.14 -14.00 0.37
N ASN A 109 -9.77 -15.01 -0.40
CA ASN A 109 -10.70 -15.72 -1.28
C ASN A 109 -10.51 -17.23 -1.09
N ILE A 110 -11.58 -18.01 -1.10
CA ILE A 110 -11.53 -19.47 -0.93
C ILE A 110 -10.63 -20.18 -1.96
N ARG A 111 -10.35 -19.52 -3.07
CA ARG A 111 -9.49 -20.05 -4.14
C ARG A 111 -8.00 -19.80 -3.89
N PHE A 112 -7.66 -18.91 -2.95
CA PHE A 112 -6.26 -18.60 -2.69
C PHE A 112 -5.66 -19.58 -1.68
N PRO A 113 -4.43 -20.05 -1.92
CA PRO A 113 -3.65 -20.64 -0.86
C PRO A 113 -3.42 -19.57 0.22
N LYS A 114 -3.47 -19.96 1.47
CA LYS A 114 -3.09 -19.08 2.58
C LYS A 114 -1.89 -19.69 3.29
N LEU A 115 -0.89 -18.88 3.58
CA LEU A 115 0.25 -19.28 4.39
C LEU A 115 -0.22 -19.85 5.72
N LYS A 116 0.36 -20.99 6.10
CA LYS A 116 0.17 -21.58 7.41
C LYS A 116 1.36 -21.22 8.30
N PRO A 117 1.16 -21.13 9.62
CA PRO A 117 2.28 -20.89 10.54
C PRO A 117 3.44 -21.87 10.34
N SER A 118 3.14 -23.16 10.10
CA SER A 118 4.14 -24.19 9.82
C SER A 118 4.96 -23.94 8.54
N ASP A 119 4.39 -23.28 7.52
CA ASP A 119 5.08 -23.01 6.26
C ASP A 119 6.24 -22.02 6.44
N ILE A 120 6.09 -21.13 7.41
CA ILE A 120 7.05 -20.07 7.72
C ILE A 120 7.76 -20.26 9.08
N GLY A 121 7.59 -21.43 9.69
CA GLY A 121 8.30 -21.79 10.93
C GLY A 121 7.88 -20.95 12.14
N VAL A 122 6.62 -20.58 12.24
CA VAL A 122 6.03 -19.86 13.38
C VAL A 122 5.15 -20.80 14.19
N GLU A 123 5.29 -20.75 15.51
CA GLU A 123 4.50 -21.54 16.47
C GLU A 123 3.64 -20.62 17.35
N GLY A 124 2.61 -21.18 17.98
CA GLY A 124 1.77 -20.48 18.94
C GLY A 124 0.71 -19.56 18.36
N VAL A 125 0.60 -19.47 17.02
CA VAL A 125 -0.46 -18.70 16.35
C VAL A 125 -1.36 -19.60 15.49
N SER A 126 -2.63 -19.26 15.38
CA SER A 126 -3.61 -20.01 14.61
C SER A 126 -3.60 -19.69 13.11
N SER A 127 -3.11 -18.52 12.74
CA SER A 127 -3.05 -18.04 11.35
C SER A 127 -1.91 -17.05 11.16
N VAL A 128 -1.41 -16.96 9.92
CA VAL A 128 -0.42 -15.96 9.53
C VAL A 128 -1.14 -14.64 9.27
N THR A 129 -0.66 -13.59 9.89
CA THR A 129 -1.06 -12.19 9.69
C THR A 129 0.10 -11.39 9.10
N ALA A 130 -0.06 -10.09 8.93
CA ALA A 130 1.03 -9.19 8.53
C ALA A 130 2.22 -9.25 9.49
N VAL A 131 2.01 -9.52 10.79
CA VAL A 131 3.06 -9.63 11.81
C VAL A 131 3.98 -10.80 11.50
N GLU A 132 3.42 -12.00 11.36
CA GLU A 132 4.19 -13.22 11.11
C GLU A 132 4.85 -13.21 9.72
N LEU A 133 4.15 -12.62 8.72
CA LEU A 133 4.72 -12.45 7.39
C LEU A 133 5.92 -11.50 7.41
N LEU A 134 5.83 -10.39 8.12
CA LEU A 134 6.92 -9.43 8.29
C LEU A 134 8.12 -10.06 9.02
N GLN A 135 7.88 -10.81 10.10
CA GLN A 135 8.92 -11.57 10.80
C GLN A 135 9.62 -12.57 9.88
N TYR A 136 8.84 -13.27 9.04
CA TYR A 136 9.39 -14.18 8.05
C TYR A 136 10.28 -13.48 7.04
N ILE A 137 9.82 -12.35 6.46
CA ILE A 137 10.60 -11.57 5.50
C ILE A 137 11.92 -11.09 6.11
N ASN A 138 11.88 -10.52 7.31
CA ASN A 138 13.07 -9.99 7.98
C ASN A 138 14.07 -11.10 8.37
N ARG A 139 13.58 -12.31 8.68
CA ARG A 139 14.43 -13.46 9.02
C ARG A 139 15.08 -14.09 7.79
N GLU A 140 14.31 -14.33 6.73
CA GLU A 140 14.79 -15.06 5.54
C GLU A 140 15.51 -14.16 4.52
N TYR A 141 15.20 -12.86 4.53
CA TYR A 141 15.74 -11.86 3.61
C TYR A 141 16.29 -10.63 4.34
N PRO A 142 17.20 -10.81 5.32
CA PRO A 142 17.64 -9.72 6.18
C PRO A 142 18.26 -8.57 5.40
N GLY A 143 17.77 -7.35 5.66
CA GLY A 143 18.26 -6.12 5.02
C GLY A 143 17.97 -5.97 3.54
N SER A 144 17.16 -6.87 2.95
CA SER A 144 16.80 -6.80 1.53
C SER A 144 15.65 -5.83 1.26
N PHE A 145 14.79 -5.61 2.26
CA PHE A 145 13.58 -4.82 2.09
C PHE A 145 13.42 -3.76 3.17
N ILE A 146 12.74 -2.69 2.82
CA ILE A 146 12.16 -1.69 3.72
C ILE A 146 10.66 -1.97 3.74
N SER A 147 10.18 -2.51 4.85
CA SER A 147 8.84 -3.06 4.93
C SER A 147 7.90 -2.17 5.75
N GLY A 148 6.79 -1.76 5.13
CA GLY A 148 5.70 -1.05 5.79
C GLY A 148 4.51 -1.94 6.10
N VAL A 149 3.60 -1.39 6.88
CA VAL A 149 2.37 -2.06 7.32
C VAL A 149 1.17 -1.12 7.23
N ALA A 150 -0.03 -1.69 7.16
CA ALA A 150 -1.26 -0.92 7.15
C ALA A 150 -1.74 -0.61 8.59
N PHE A 151 -2.42 0.53 8.74
CA PHE A 151 -3.13 0.95 9.95
C PHE A 151 -4.57 1.34 9.61
N ASN A 152 -5.54 0.83 10.37
CA ASN A 152 -6.95 1.16 10.18
C ASN A 152 -7.47 2.07 11.31
N PRO A 153 -7.64 3.39 11.09
CA PRO A 153 -8.10 4.31 12.11
C PRO A 153 -9.60 4.16 12.47
N TYR A 154 -10.32 3.29 11.79
CA TYR A 154 -11.76 3.03 12.02
C TYR A 154 -12.03 1.77 12.86
N GLU A 155 -11.01 0.95 13.07
CA GLU A 155 -11.06 -0.18 14.01
C GLU A 155 -11.02 0.30 15.46
N PRO A 156 -11.44 -0.53 16.45
CA PRO A 156 -11.30 -0.19 17.86
C PRO A 156 -9.84 0.22 18.18
N GLU A 157 -9.69 1.45 18.67
CA GLU A 157 -8.37 2.08 18.80
C GLU A 157 -7.38 1.26 19.64
N GLU A 158 -7.83 0.74 20.79
CA GLU A 158 -6.96 -0.05 21.68
C GLU A 158 -6.42 -1.30 21.00
N GLU A 159 -7.26 -2.00 20.23
CA GLU A 159 -6.88 -3.19 19.49
C GLU A 159 -5.90 -2.86 18.36
N GLU A 160 -6.15 -1.76 17.63
CA GLU A 160 -5.33 -1.40 16.48
C GLU A 160 -3.97 -0.85 16.92
N VAL A 161 -3.90 -0.14 18.05
CA VAL A 161 -2.64 0.29 18.68
C VAL A 161 -1.83 -0.93 19.13
N GLU A 162 -2.46 -1.94 19.74
CA GLU A 162 -1.78 -3.18 20.12
C GLU A 162 -1.27 -3.94 18.89
N LYS A 163 -2.08 -4.06 17.84
CA LYS A 163 -1.66 -4.64 16.55
C LYS A 163 -0.47 -3.88 15.97
N MET A 164 -0.49 -2.55 16.04
CA MET A 164 0.59 -1.71 15.52
C MET A 164 1.89 -1.90 16.31
N ALA A 165 1.83 -1.97 17.64
CA ALA A 165 3.01 -2.28 18.46
C ALA A 165 3.66 -3.60 18.02
N ARG A 166 2.87 -4.66 17.83
CA ARG A 166 3.38 -5.95 17.33
C ARG A 166 3.98 -5.86 15.92
N LYS A 167 3.41 -5.06 15.03
CA LYS A 167 3.94 -4.83 13.68
C LYS A 167 5.29 -4.11 13.74
N ILE A 168 5.44 -3.11 14.63
CA ILE A 168 6.70 -2.39 14.84
C ILE A 168 7.75 -3.32 15.44
N ASP A 169 7.40 -4.11 16.45
CA ASP A 169 8.30 -5.11 17.06
C ASP A 169 8.74 -6.18 16.04
N ALA A 170 7.90 -6.49 15.07
CA ALA A 170 8.22 -7.38 13.96
C ALA A 170 9.15 -6.73 12.90
N GLY A 171 9.44 -5.44 13.03
CA GLY A 171 10.37 -4.71 12.17
C GLY A 171 9.72 -3.87 11.07
N ALA A 172 8.50 -3.36 11.28
CA ALA A 172 7.91 -2.37 10.37
C ALA A 172 8.71 -1.07 10.39
N GLU A 173 8.98 -0.52 9.20
CA GLU A 173 9.79 0.69 9.02
C GLU A 173 8.99 1.91 8.56
N PHE A 174 7.75 1.71 8.12
CA PHE A 174 6.78 2.76 7.83
C PHE A 174 5.34 2.24 7.95
N VAL A 175 4.39 3.17 8.01
CA VAL A 175 2.95 2.86 8.09
C VAL A 175 2.22 3.56 6.95
N ILE A 176 1.22 2.89 6.36
CA ILE A 176 0.21 3.51 5.50
C ILE A 176 -1.14 3.36 6.19
N THR A 177 -1.90 4.44 6.34
CA THR A 177 -3.24 4.37 6.92
C THR A 177 -4.25 3.82 5.92
N GLN A 178 -5.42 3.37 6.38
CA GLN A 178 -6.60 3.31 5.51
C GLN A 178 -7.01 4.73 5.12
N PRO A 179 -7.78 4.90 4.01
CA PRO A 179 -8.15 6.22 3.53
C PRO A 179 -8.85 7.07 4.58
N ILE A 180 -8.39 8.30 4.72
CA ILE A 180 -9.04 9.33 5.54
C ILE A 180 -9.46 10.51 4.67
N ILE A 181 -10.57 11.14 5.02
CA ILE A 181 -11.15 12.27 4.26
C ILE A 181 -10.95 13.61 4.95
N ASP A 182 -10.45 13.60 6.18
CA ASP A 182 -10.20 14.77 7.01
C ASP A 182 -9.15 14.43 8.07
N LYS A 183 -8.75 15.42 8.86
CA LYS A 183 -7.89 15.22 10.02
C LYS A 183 -8.48 14.20 10.98
N ASN A 184 -7.70 13.17 11.30
CA ASN A 184 -8.15 12.06 12.10
C ASN A 184 -7.41 11.98 13.44
N PRO A 185 -8.09 12.12 14.58
CA PRO A 185 -7.44 12.14 15.89
C PRO A 185 -6.76 10.81 16.25
N VAL A 186 -7.20 9.67 15.70
CA VAL A 186 -6.55 8.37 15.92
C VAL A 186 -5.21 8.34 15.18
N VAL A 187 -5.17 8.88 13.95
CA VAL A 187 -3.93 9.03 13.18
C VAL A 187 -2.96 10.00 13.86
N ASP A 188 -3.46 11.13 14.41
CA ASP A 188 -2.62 12.07 15.16
C ASP A 188 -1.97 11.41 16.38
N ARG A 189 -2.71 10.58 17.12
CA ARG A 189 -2.17 9.82 18.27
C ARG A 189 -1.17 8.78 17.82
N LEU A 190 -1.43 8.07 16.73
CA LEU A 190 -0.47 7.13 16.16
C LEU A 190 0.86 7.84 15.85
N ILE A 191 0.81 8.91 15.06
CA ILE A 191 2.01 9.68 14.68
C ILE A 191 2.80 10.16 15.89
N SER A 192 2.10 10.56 16.96
CA SER A 192 2.72 11.02 18.20
C SER A 192 3.33 9.89 19.04
N SER A 193 2.90 8.65 18.83
CA SER A 193 3.29 7.49 19.64
C SER A 193 4.41 6.64 19.03
N ILE A 194 4.69 6.80 17.73
CA ILE A 194 5.68 5.98 17.02
C ILE A 194 6.79 6.85 16.38
N ASN A 195 7.95 6.24 16.13
CA ASN A 195 9.11 6.93 15.56
C ASN A 195 9.39 6.57 14.09
N ILE A 196 8.46 5.88 13.43
CA ILE A 196 8.58 5.54 12.02
C ILE A 196 7.63 6.40 11.17
N PRO A 197 7.93 6.65 9.89
CA PRO A 197 7.07 7.48 9.01
C PRO A 197 5.66 6.92 8.89
N VAL A 198 4.67 7.82 8.90
CA VAL A 198 3.26 7.50 8.63
C VAL A 198 2.84 8.24 7.38
N MET A 199 2.45 7.50 6.36
CA MET A 199 1.81 8.01 5.15
C MET A 199 0.30 7.92 5.31
N VAL A 200 -0.39 9.04 5.15
CA VAL A 200 -1.86 9.02 5.16
C VAL A 200 -2.38 8.68 3.78
N GLU A 201 -3.42 7.86 3.73
CA GLU A 201 -4.07 7.53 2.45
C GLU A 201 -5.18 8.52 2.17
N ALA A 202 -5.17 9.12 0.98
CA ALA A 202 -6.19 10.02 0.47
C ALA A 202 -7.11 9.28 -0.51
N TRP A 203 -8.42 9.42 -0.30
CA TRP A 203 -9.43 8.88 -1.21
C TRP A 203 -9.67 9.82 -2.39
N MET A 204 -9.30 9.40 -3.60
CA MET A 204 -9.34 10.27 -4.78
C MET A 204 -10.68 10.21 -5.56
N SER A 205 -11.69 9.54 -5.05
CA SER A 205 -13.01 9.41 -5.70
C SER A 205 -14.08 10.20 -4.95
N LYS A 206 -15.01 10.82 -5.71
CA LYS A 206 -16.21 11.44 -5.13
C LYS A 206 -17.26 10.42 -4.64
N LYS A 207 -17.02 9.13 -4.85
CA LYS A 207 -17.94 8.05 -4.45
C LYS A 207 -17.63 7.61 -3.02
N LEU A 208 -18.20 8.29 -2.04
CA LEU A 208 -17.96 8.01 -0.62
C LEU A 208 -18.56 6.68 -0.13
N HIS A 209 -19.64 6.20 -0.76
CA HIS A 209 -20.19 4.88 -0.44
C HIS A 209 -19.16 3.75 -0.67
N LEU A 210 -18.32 3.85 -1.71
CA LEU A 210 -17.25 2.87 -1.92
C LEU A 210 -16.14 2.98 -0.88
N LEU A 211 -15.90 4.18 -0.36
CA LEU A 211 -14.99 4.37 0.77
C LEU A 211 -15.58 3.73 2.03
N SER A 212 -16.86 3.97 2.32
CA SER A 212 -17.55 3.35 3.46
C SER A 212 -17.43 1.82 3.45
N ASP A 213 -17.63 1.20 2.29
CA ASP A 213 -17.46 -0.25 2.09
C ASP A 213 -16.02 -0.72 2.37
N CYS A 214 -15.03 0.09 2.00
CA CYS A 214 -13.62 -0.25 2.20
C CYS A 214 -13.16 -0.17 3.66
N VAL A 215 -13.63 0.87 4.38
CA VAL A 215 -13.14 1.15 5.74
C VAL A 215 -14.03 0.57 6.83
N GLY A 216 -15.19 0.02 6.48
CA GLY A 216 -16.17 -0.52 7.44
C GLY A 216 -16.83 0.56 8.33
N TYR A 217 -16.75 1.82 7.91
CA TYR A 217 -17.33 2.98 8.60
C TYR A 217 -18.25 3.74 7.65
N GLU A 218 -19.49 3.98 8.09
CA GLU A 218 -20.47 4.69 7.27
C GLU A 218 -20.17 6.19 7.21
N ILE A 219 -19.88 6.68 5.99
CA ILE A 219 -19.72 8.10 5.70
C ILE A 219 -21.05 8.59 5.14
N PRO A 220 -21.70 9.61 5.73
CA PRO A 220 -22.98 10.11 5.25
C PRO A 220 -22.94 10.53 3.78
N GLU A 221 -23.99 10.18 3.03
CA GLU A 221 -24.06 10.50 1.59
C GLU A 221 -24.08 12.01 1.30
N GLU A 222 -24.59 12.81 2.24
CA GLU A 222 -24.64 14.27 2.18
C GLU A 222 -23.29 14.94 2.49
N THR A 223 -22.25 14.18 2.82
CA THR A 223 -20.92 14.74 3.11
C THR A 223 -20.38 15.43 1.85
N GLU A 224 -20.17 16.73 1.93
CA GLU A 224 -19.50 17.47 0.86
C GLU A 224 -18.04 17.01 0.78
N TYR A 225 -17.66 16.48 -0.38
CA TYR A 225 -16.33 15.94 -0.58
C TYR A 225 -15.73 16.34 -1.93
N ASP A 226 -14.60 17.02 -1.86
CA ASP A 226 -13.74 17.28 -3.01
C ASP A 226 -12.35 16.66 -2.81
N PRO A 227 -11.99 15.64 -3.61
CA PRO A 227 -10.74 14.90 -3.44
C PRO A 227 -9.49 15.79 -3.48
N ILE A 228 -9.51 16.88 -4.27
CA ILE A 228 -8.35 17.75 -4.43
C ILE A 228 -8.16 18.65 -3.21
N THR A 229 -9.25 19.22 -2.71
CA THR A 229 -9.23 20.00 -1.47
C THR A 229 -8.80 19.11 -0.30
N THR A 230 -9.37 17.90 -0.20
CA THR A 230 -8.98 16.94 0.84
C THR A 230 -7.51 16.57 0.75
N LEU A 231 -7.00 16.26 -0.44
CA LEU A 231 -5.59 15.94 -0.62
C LEU A 231 -4.68 17.10 -0.16
N SER A 232 -5.02 18.35 -0.53
CA SER A 232 -4.26 19.53 -0.13
C SER A 232 -4.29 19.74 1.40
N ASN A 233 -5.44 19.50 2.02
CA ASN A 233 -5.59 19.57 3.47
C ASN A 233 -4.74 18.49 4.17
N LEU A 234 -4.80 17.24 3.70
CA LEU A 234 -4.02 16.15 4.27
C LEU A 234 -2.51 16.38 4.14
N GLN A 235 -2.04 16.92 3.02
CA GLN A 235 -0.63 17.30 2.88
C GLN A 235 -0.22 18.39 3.88
N SER A 236 -1.11 19.33 4.18
CA SER A 236 -0.87 20.41 5.15
C SER A 236 -0.88 19.91 6.60
N GLU A 237 -1.80 19.00 6.92
CA GLU A 237 -1.97 18.45 8.28
C GLU A 237 -0.90 17.40 8.61
N TYR A 238 -0.44 16.63 7.60
CA TYR A 238 0.53 15.52 7.73
C TYR A 238 1.80 15.72 6.88
N PRO A 239 2.57 16.80 7.10
CA PRO A 239 3.65 17.18 6.20
C PRO A 239 4.88 16.28 6.25
N SER A 240 4.97 15.36 7.20
CA SER A 240 6.19 14.57 7.47
C SER A 240 6.26 13.22 6.78
N GLY A 241 5.14 12.72 6.21
CA GLY A 241 5.01 11.32 5.81
C GLY A 241 4.75 11.06 4.33
N GLY A 242 4.43 12.08 3.53
CA GLY A 242 3.91 11.88 2.17
C GLY A 242 2.45 11.40 2.17
N VAL A 243 1.88 11.22 0.98
CA VAL A 243 0.48 10.80 0.84
C VAL A 243 0.37 9.61 -0.11
N TYR A 244 -0.36 8.60 0.33
CA TYR A 244 -0.79 7.47 -0.50
C TYR A 244 -2.12 7.80 -1.18
N LEU A 245 -2.29 7.44 -2.45
CA LEU A 245 -3.44 7.83 -3.27
C LEU A 245 -4.21 6.61 -3.76
N ALA A 246 -5.42 6.41 -3.20
CA ALA A 246 -6.37 5.41 -3.69
C ALA A 246 -7.15 5.97 -4.89
N MET A 247 -6.92 5.42 -6.08
CA MET A 247 -7.51 5.90 -7.34
C MET A 247 -8.46 4.90 -7.98
N MET A 248 -9.76 5.14 -7.89
CA MET A 248 -10.79 4.32 -8.57
C MET A 248 -10.87 4.60 -10.08
N ASN A 249 -10.53 5.81 -10.51
CA ASN A 249 -10.51 6.21 -11.92
C ASN A 249 -9.19 6.91 -12.24
N TYR A 250 -8.14 6.10 -12.40
CA TYR A 250 -6.78 6.56 -12.63
C TYR A 250 -6.70 7.66 -13.71
N LYS A 251 -7.30 7.46 -14.89
CA LYS A 251 -7.17 8.40 -16.02
C LYS A 251 -7.63 9.81 -15.67
N ARG A 252 -8.73 9.95 -14.92
CA ARG A 252 -9.28 11.24 -14.51
C ARG A 252 -8.52 11.83 -13.33
N GLN A 253 -8.30 11.01 -12.31
CA GLN A 253 -7.77 11.46 -11.03
C GLN A 253 -6.28 11.77 -11.09
N PHE A 254 -5.50 11.00 -11.85
CA PHE A 254 -4.08 11.28 -12.03
C PHE A 254 -3.81 12.63 -12.71
N ASN A 255 -4.67 13.04 -13.66
CA ASN A 255 -4.51 14.35 -14.31
C ASN A 255 -4.71 15.53 -13.36
N LEU A 256 -5.44 15.34 -12.27
CA LEU A 256 -5.65 16.39 -11.27
C LEU A 256 -4.40 16.66 -10.41
N LEU A 257 -3.45 15.72 -10.38
CA LEU A 257 -2.24 15.87 -9.58
C LEU A 257 -1.27 16.90 -10.15
N SER A 258 -1.35 17.21 -11.46
CA SER A 258 -0.52 18.27 -12.09
C SER A 258 -0.76 19.64 -11.50
N ASP A 259 -1.94 19.88 -10.92
CA ASP A 259 -2.35 21.16 -10.36
C ASP A 259 -2.00 21.27 -8.85
N ILE A 260 -1.46 20.19 -8.28
CA ILE A 260 -1.12 20.11 -6.85
C ILE A 260 0.40 20.12 -6.70
N SER A 261 0.92 21.11 -6.00
CA SER A 261 2.32 21.11 -5.57
C SER A 261 2.52 20.08 -4.46
N ILE A 262 3.51 19.19 -4.62
CA ILE A 262 3.97 18.39 -3.48
C ILE A 262 4.61 19.38 -2.52
N ASN A 263 4.06 19.52 -1.32
CA ASN A 263 4.66 20.29 -0.25
C ASN A 263 5.97 19.59 0.15
N ALA A 264 7.07 19.92 -0.52
CA ALA A 264 8.40 19.59 -0.03
C ALA A 264 8.53 20.27 1.33
N GLY A 265 8.48 19.46 2.40
CA GLY A 265 8.59 19.96 3.76
C GLY A 265 9.77 20.90 3.87
N GLY A 266 9.47 22.20 3.98
CA GLY A 266 10.48 23.22 4.05
C GLY A 266 11.30 23.02 5.31
N THR A 267 12.53 22.65 5.15
CA THR A 267 13.57 22.92 6.14
C THR A 267 13.63 24.45 6.33
N LYS A 268 13.09 24.94 7.43
CA LYS A 268 13.52 26.19 8.05
C LYS A 268 14.46 25.86 9.19
#